data_0fc70bfbf76bbb67136df5898f91115b
#
_entry.id   0fc70bfbf76bbb67136df5898f91115b
#
_cell.length_a   1.000
_cell.length_b   1.000
_cell.length_c   1.000
_cell.angle_alpha   90.00
_cell.angle_beta   90.00
_cell.angle_gamma   90.00
#
_symmetry.space_group_name_H-M   'P 1'
#
loop_
_entity.id
_entity.type
_entity.pdbx_description
1 polymer ?
#
loop_
_entity_poly.entity_id
_entity_poly.type
_entity_poly.pdbx_seq_one_letter_code
_entity_poly.pdbx_strand_id
1 'polypeptide(L)'
;MRWRHTIFVCLISALTPFPAASEEADVSVRDAWVRETPPGMTMMAGFMTLRNNSSRPQVLVAASSSGFETVMIHRTIVKDGMTGMVHASQIELAPNTSLLFAPGGYHLMLMNPKRTLRAGDPVVINLEFRGG
;
A
#
# COMPACT_ATOMS: atom_id res chain seq x y z
N MET A 1 -5.84 -54.79 57.71
CA MET A 1 -6.27 -53.47 57.24
C MET A 1 -5.32 -53.06 56.12
N ARG A 2 -5.73 -53.11 54.86
CA ARG A 2 -4.87 -52.83 53.70
C ARG A 2 -5.21 -51.45 53.18
N TRP A 3 -4.30 -50.48 53.32
CA TRP A 3 -4.45 -49.13 52.75
C TRP A 3 -4.06 -49.14 51.27
N ARG A 4 -5.02 -48.88 50.40
CA ARG A 4 -4.79 -48.68 48.96
C ARG A 4 -4.50 -47.21 48.76
N HIS A 5 -3.27 -46.88 48.38
CA HIS A 5 -2.89 -45.54 47.94
C HIS A 5 -3.30 -45.37 46.46
N THR A 6 -4.31 -44.55 46.22
CA THR A 6 -4.70 -44.17 44.87
C THR A 6 -3.80 -42.98 44.48
N ILE A 7 -2.92 -43.22 43.50
CA ILE A 7 -2.08 -42.15 42.92
C ILE A 7 -2.91 -41.49 41.87
N PHE A 8 -3.25 -40.19 42.07
CA PHE A 8 -3.91 -39.36 41.10
C PHE A 8 -2.86 -38.73 40.18
N VAL A 9 -2.71 -39.24 38.94
CA VAL A 9 -1.82 -38.64 37.94
C VAL A 9 -2.56 -37.51 37.28
N CYS A 10 -2.17 -36.27 37.63
CA CYS A 10 -2.69 -35.06 37.00
C CYS A 10 -1.93 -34.85 35.68
N LEU A 11 -2.56 -35.17 34.55
CA LEU A 11 -2.03 -34.85 33.23
C LEU A 11 -2.20 -33.35 32.99
N ILE A 12 -1.15 -32.58 33.14
CA ILE A 12 -1.11 -31.17 32.74
C ILE A 12 -0.87 -31.14 31.25
N SER A 13 -1.94 -30.94 30.45
CA SER A 13 -1.82 -30.63 29.07
C SER A 13 -1.27 -29.21 28.90
N ALA A 14 0.01 -29.10 28.60
CA ALA A 14 0.61 -27.84 28.22
C ALA A 14 0.05 -27.41 26.83
N LEU A 15 -0.88 -26.45 26.82
CA LEU A 15 -1.22 -25.73 25.60
C LEU A 15 0.00 -24.87 25.23
N THR A 16 0.78 -25.31 24.28
CA THR A 16 1.78 -24.46 23.66
C THR A 16 1.05 -23.44 22.78
N PRO A 17 1.21 -22.12 23.00
CA PRO A 17 0.65 -21.16 22.07
C PRO A 17 1.37 -21.32 20.73
N PHE A 18 0.64 -21.69 19.69
CA PHE A 18 1.13 -21.57 18.33
C PHE A 18 1.35 -20.08 18.06
N PRO A 19 2.52 -19.65 17.56
CA PRO A 19 2.68 -18.30 17.08
C PRO A 19 1.68 -18.13 15.92
N ALA A 20 0.76 -17.18 16.06
CA ALA A 20 -0.07 -16.77 14.95
C ALA A 20 0.88 -16.23 13.89
N ALA A 21 0.99 -16.93 12.76
CA ALA A 21 1.68 -16.39 11.59
C ALA A 21 0.91 -15.13 11.18
N SER A 22 1.56 -13.96 11.25
CA SER A 22 0.99 -12.75 10.70
C SER A 22 0.86 -12.97 9.19
N GLU A 23 -0.36 -13.00 8.67
CA GLU A 23 -0.58 -13.04 7.22
C GLU A 23 0.07 -11.78 6.62
N GLU A 24 1.01 -11.99 5.71
CA GLU A 24 1.60 -10.91 4.94
C GLU A 24 0.49 -10.33 4.04
N ALA A 25 0.37 -8.99 4.02
CA ALA A 25 -0.61 -8.33 3.17
C ALA A 25 -0.39 -8.72 1.70
N ASP A 26 -1.48 -8.93 0.96
CA ASP A 26 -1.43 -9.28 -0.47
C ASP A 26 -0.64 -8.26 -1.29
N VAL A 27 -0.72 -6.98 -0.92
CA VAL A 27 0.07 -5.91 -1.53
C VAL A 27 0.84 -5.16 -0.46
N SER A 28 2.12 -4.94 -0.69
CA SER A 28 2.97 -4.10 0.15
C SER A 28 3.46 -2.86 -0.60
N VAL A 29 3.69 -1.79 0.15
CA VAL A 29 4.20 -0.51 -0.35
C VAL A 29 5.59 -0.28 0.23
N ARG A 30 6.54 0.13 -0.61
CA ARG A 30 7.91 0.50 -0.22
C ARG A 30 8.30 1.83 -0.83
N ASP A 31 9.25 2.48 -0.18
CA ASP A 31 9.91 3.70 -0.68
C ASP A 31 8.91 4.78 -1.15
N ALA A 32 7.83 4.95 -0.39
CA ALA A 32 6.81 5.94 -0.70
C ALA A 32 7.29 7.35 -0.35
N TRP A 33 7.13 8.28 -1.27
CA TRP A 33 7.46 9.68 -1.07
C TRP A 33 6.59 10.60 -1.93
N VAL A 34 6.44 11.83 -1.50
CA VAL A 34 5.75 12.88 -2.23
C VAL A 34 6.77 13.98 -2.55
N ARG A 35 6.79 14.41 -3.79
CA ARG A 35 7.68 15.49 -4.21
C ARG A 35 7.25 16.80 -3.57
N GLU A 36 8.18 17.47 -2.92
CA GLU A 36 7.95 18.83 -2.44
C GLU A 36 7.73 19.77 -3.64
N THR A 37 6.77 20.65 -3.49
CA THR A 37 6.46 21.67 -4.51
C THR A 37 6.56 23.08 -3.89
N PRO A 38 6.85 24.10 -4.68
CA PRO A 38 6.86 25.47 -4.20
C PRO A 38 5.53 25.83 -3.51
N PRO A 39 5.57 26.73 -2.52
CA PRO A 39 4.36 27.22 -1.87
C PRO A 39 3.35 27.77 -2.88
N GLY A 40 2.06 27.47 -2.67
CA GLY A 40 0.97 27.89 -3.53
C GLY A 40 0.69 26.97 -4.73
N MET A 41 1.47 25.92 -4.92
CA MET A 41 1.15 24.89 -5.92
C MET A 41 -0.02 24.04 -5.44
N THR A 42 -0.94 23.77 -6.36
CA THR A 42 -2.16 22.99 -6.09
C THR A 42 -2.04 21.52 -6.47
N MET A 43 -0.91 21.12 -7.04
CA MET A 43 -0.64 19.75 -7.46
C MET A 43 0.69 19.26 -6.92
N MET A 44 0.70 18.03 -6.42
CA MET A 44 1.90 17.33 -5.97
C MET A 44 1.94 15.93 -6.60
N ALA A 45 3.13 15.37 -6.77
CA ALA A 45 3.31 14.03 -7.30
C ALA A 45 3.78 13.08 -6.18
N GLY A 46 3.15 11.92 -6.12
CA GLY A 46 3.52 10.83 -5.22
C GLY A 46 4.07 9.62 -5.96
N PHE A 47 5.05 8.97 -5.36
CA PHE A 47 5.78 7.84 -5.91
C PHE A 47 5.95 6.74 -4.87
N MET A 48 6.07 5.50 -5.34
CA MET A 48 6.23 4.34 -4.49
C MET A 48 6.59 3.11 -5.31
N THR A 49 6.97 2.05 -4.64
CA THR A 49 7.01 0.71 -5.22
C THR A 49 5.88 -0.12 -4.63
N LEU A 50 5.02 -0.65 -5.47
CA LEU A 50 3.99 -1.64 -5.10
C LEU A 50 4.50 -3.04 -5.38
N ARG A 51 4.28 -3.97 -4.45
CA ARG A 51 4.56 -5.38 -4.66
C ARG A 51 3.32 -6.21 -4.37
N ASN A 52 2.93 -7.01 -5.35
CA ASN A 52 1.94 -8.07 -5.16
C ASN A 52 2.65 -9.30 -4.59
N ASN A 53 2.39 -9.61 -3.34
CA ASN A 53 2.97 -10.77 -2.63
C ASN A 53 2.11 -12.03 -2.79
N SER A 54 0.95 -11.90 -3.41
CA SER A 54 0.01 -13.01 -3.58
C SER A 54 0.24 -13.78 -4.89
N SER A 55 -0.38 -14.95 -4.98
CA SER A 55 -0.39 -15.78 -6.19
C SER A 55 -1.49 -15.40 -7.19
N ARG A 56 -2.22 -14.31 -6.93
CA ARG A 56 -3.32 -13.82 -7.76
C ARG A 56 -2.99 -12.42 -8.28
N PRO A 57 -3.48 -12.05 -9.48
CA PRO A 57 -3.41 -10.66 -9.91
C PRO A 57 -4.14 -9.74 -8.93
N GLN A 58 -3.56 -8.57 -8.65
CA GLN A 58 -4.19 -7.51 -7.88
C GLN A 58 -4.44 -6.32 -8.80
N VAL A 59 -5.59 -5.67 -8.69
CA VAL A 59 -5.95 -4.55 -9.57
C VAL A 59 -6.14 -3.30 -8.73
N LEU A 60 -5.24 -2.33 -8.89
CA LEU A 60 -5.36 -1.01 -8.29
C LEU A 60 -6.41 -0.22 -9.07
N VAL A 61 -7.47 0.23 -8.41
CA VAL A 61 -8.61 0.90 -9.04
C VAL A 61 -8.78 2.35 -8.62
N ALA A 62 -8.28 2.74 -7.46
CA ALA A 62 -8.39 4.11 -6.97
C ALA A 62 -7.32 4.43 -5.92
N ALA A 63 -7.12 5.71 -5.70
CA ALA A 63 -6.36 6.25 -4.60
C ALA A 63 -7.09 7.45 -4.00
N SER A 64 -6.94 7.68 -2.70
CA SER A 64 -7.55 8.79 -1.99
C SER A 64 -6.68 9.25 -0.82
N SER A 65 -6.93 10.44 -0.32
CA SER A 65 -6.25 10.98 0.86
C SER A 65 -7.18 11.96 1.58
N SER A 66 -7.19 11.90 2.90
CA SER A 66 -7.90 12.90 3.71
C SER A 66 -7.24 14.29 3.66
N GLY A 67 -5.97 14.37 3.28
CA GLY A 67 -5.19 15.60 3.20
C GLY A 67 -5.30 16.36 1.86
N PHE A 68 -5.98 15.77 0.87
CA PHE A 68 -6.15 16.34 -0.48
C PHE A 68 -7.60 16.26 -0.90
N GLU A 69 -8.02 17.13 -1.81
CA GLU A 69 -9.38 17.05 -2.37
C GLU A 69 -9.52 15.85 -3.30
N THR A 70 -8.49 15.59 -4.12
CA THR A 70 -8.51 14.51 -5.12
C THR A 70 -7.13 13.87 -5.22
N VAL A 71 -7.11 12.56 -5.38
CA VAL A 71 -5.93 11.78 -5.76
C VAL A 71 -6.26 10.99 -7.01
N MET A 72 -5.44 11.13 -8.03
CA MET A 72 -5.59 10.40 -9.30
C MET A 72 -4.34 9.59 -9.60
N ILE A 73 -4.51 8.53 -10.35
CA ILE A 73 -3.42 7.71 -10.85
C ILE A 73 -3.17 8.12 -12.30
N HIS A 74 -1.96 8.56 -12.60
CA HIS A 74 -1.55 8.99 -13.93
C HIS A 74 -0.35 8.18 -14.42
N ARG A 75 -0.19 8.17 -15.72
CA ARG A 75 0.99 7.64 -16.41
C ARG A 75 1.51 8.68 -17.37
N THR A 76 2.82 8.92 -17.32
CA THR A 76 3.51 9.71 -18.34
C THR A 76 3.65 8.91 -19.61
N ILE A 77 3.32 9.51 -20.73
CA ILE A 77 3.51 8.94 -22.07
C ILE A 77 4.30 9.91 -22.95
N VAL A 78 4.99 9.37 -23.92
CA VAL A 78 5.63 10.16 -24.98
C VAL A 78 4.97 9.78 -26.31
N LYS A 79 4.42 10.77 -27.00
CA LYS A 79 3.79 10.61 -28.29
C LYS A 79 4.27 11.72 -29.23
N ASP A 80 4.79 11.34 -30.41
CA ASP A 80 5.29 12.28 -31.42
C ASP A 80 6.35 13.28 -30.86
N GLY A 81 7.24 12.78 -29.97
CA GLY A 81 8.26 13.60 -29.31
C GLY A 81 7.76 14.51 -28.20
N MET A 82 6.46 14.52 -27.92
CA MET A 82 5.84 15.29 -26.83
C MET A 82 5.53 14.42 -25.65
N THR A 83 5.81 14.95 -24.45
CA THR A 83 5.47 14.31 -23.19
C THR A 83 4.08 14.75 -22.74
N GLY A 84 3.23 13.79 -22.40
CA GLY A 84 1.89 14.02 -21.87
C GLY A 84 1.59 13.08 -20.70
N MET A 85 0.48 13.33 -20.03
CA MET A 85 -0.02 12.49 -18.94
C MET A 85 -1.40 11.96 -19.30
N VAL A 86 -1.66 10.69 -18.99
CA VAL A 86 -2.96 10.06 -19.16
C VAL A 86 -3.45 9.50 -17.84
N HIS A 87 -4.75 9.56 -17.62
CA HIS A 87 -5.37 8.94 -16.46
C HIS A 87 -5.31 7.41 -16.59
N ALA A 88 -4.87 6.73 -15.54
CA ALA A 88 -4.88 5.29 -15.44
C ALA A 88 -6.02 4.85 -14.51
N SER A 89 -7.13 4.37 -15.07
CA SER A 89 -8.31 3.97 -14.31
C SER A 89 -8.13 2.64 -13.57
N GLN A 90 -7.29 1.77 -14.10
CA GLN A 90 -6.98 0.46 -13.52
C GLN A 90 -5.53 0.08 -13.86
N ILE A 91 -4.85 -0.48 -12.87
CA ILE A 91 -3.50 -1.02 -13.06
C ILE A 91 -3.47 -2.42 -12.47
N GLU A 92 -3.18 -3.40 -13.32
CA GLU A 92 -2.99 -4.78 -12.89
C GLU A 92 -1.55 -5.01 -12.43
N LEU A 93 -1.41 -5.59 -11.23
CA LEU A 93 -0.17 -6.10 -10.69
C LEU A 93 -0.19 -7.63 -10.83
N ALA A 94 0.66 -8.18 -11.69
CA ALA A 94 0.79 -9.63 -11.83
C ALA A 94 1.24 -10.29 -10.52
N PRO A 95 0.91 -11.58 -10.30
CA PRO A 95 1.33 -12.30 -9.10
C PRO A 95 2.83 -12.23 -8.87
N ASN A 96 3.25 -12.02 -7.62
CA ASN A 96 4.65 -12.00 -7.20
C ASN A 96 5.55 -11.01 -7.97
N THR A 97 4.98 -9.92 -8.46
CA THR A 97 5.70 -8.86 -9.18
C THR A 97 5.65 -7.53 -8.44
N SER A 98 6.56 -6.65 -8.81
CA SER A 98 6.60 -5.25 -8.33
C SER A 98 6.28 -4.29 -9.47
N LEU A 99 5.61 -3.19 -9.13
CA LEU A 99 5.35 -2.08 -10.04
C LEU A 99 5.91 -0.80 -9.42
N LEU A 100 6.74 -0.11 -10.18
CA LEU A 100 7.37 1.13 -9.76
C LEU A 100 6.56 2.34 -10.22
N PHE A 101 6.18 3.20 -9.25
CA PHE A 101 5.70 4.54 -9.50
C PHE A 101 6.88 5.49 -9.34
N ALA A 102 7.34 6.06 -10.45
CA ALA A 102 8.53 6.91 -10.50
C ALA A 102 8.37 8.03 -11.52
N PRO A 103 9.16 9.11 -11.40
CA PRO A 103 9.19 10.16 -12.40
C PRO A 103 9.39 9.60 -13.83
N GLY A 104 8.55 10.04 -14.76
CA GLY A 104 8.56 9.54 -16.13
C GLY A 104 7.72 8.28 -16.39
N GLY A 105 7.11 7.72 -15.36
CA GLY A 105 6.21 6.56 -15.45
C GLY A 105 4.87 6.79 -14.76
N TYR A 106 4.40 5.78 -14.03
CA TYR A 106 3.23 5.93 -13.17
C TYR A 106 3.51 6.87 -12.01
N HIS A 107 2.51 7.64 -11.61
CA HIS A 107 2.56 8.50 -10.43
C HIS A 107 1.16 8.75 -9.88
N LEU A 108 1.11 9.12 -8.60
CA LEU A 108 -0.08 9.68 -7.99
C LEU A 108 -0.07 11.18 -8.18
N MET A 109 -1.17 11.74 -8.67
CA MET A 109 -1.37 13.18 -8.72
C MET A 109 -2.27 13.57 -7.55
N LEU A 110 -1.69 14.33 -6.61
CA LEU A 110 -2.35 14.80 -5.39
C LEU A 110 -2.78 16.23 -5.62
N MET A 111 -4.07 16.50 -5.58
CA MET A 111 -4.63 17.80 -5.95
C MET A 111 -5.24 18.52 -4.76
N ASN A 112 -5.01 19.81 -4.71
CA ASN A 112 -5.57 20.74 -3.74
C ASN A 112 -5.34 20.27 -2.30
N PRO A 113 -4.11 20.40 -1.77
CA PRO A 113 -3.81 20.06 -0.38
C PRO A 113 -4.66 20.93 0.55
N LYS A 114 -5.29 20.30 1.54
CA LYS A 114 -6.18 20.97 2.50
C LYS A 114 -5.42 21.81 3.53
N ARG A 115 -4.11 21.69 3.61
CA ARG A 115 -3.20 22.49 4.41
C ARG A 115 -1.88 22.68 3.68
N THR A 116 -1.12 23.67 4.08
CA THR A 116 0.25 23.83 3.61
C THR A 116 1.11 22.66 4.10
N LEU A 117 1.79 22.00 3.18
CA LEU A 117 2.71 20.90 3.45
C LEU A 117 4.15 21.37 3.34
N ARG A 118 5.00 20.82 4.20
CA ARG A 118 6.45 21.09 4.25
C ARG A 118 7.20 19.77 4.20
N ALA A 119 8.47 19.82 3.83
CA ALA A 119 9.35 18.65 3.91
C ALA A 119 9.30 18.02 5.31
N GLY A 120 9.12 16.69 5.38
CA GLY A 120 8.98 15.95 6.62
C GLY A 120 7.53 15.80 7.12
N ASP A 121 6.57 16.53 6.57
CA ASP A 121 5.17 16.33 6.93
C ASP A 121 4.65 14.97 6.43
N PRO A 122 3.90 14.24 7.26
CA PRO A 122 3.31 12.98 6.84
C PRO A 122 2.14 13.21 5.89
N VAL A 123 2.05 12.36 4.87
CA VAL A 123 0.91 12.28 3.95
C VAL A 123 0.38 10.85 3.98
N VAL A 124 -0.91 10.70 4.27
CA VAL A 124 -1.58 9.40 4.25
C VAL A 124 -2.34 9.24 2.95
N ILE A 125 -2.06 8.19 2.23
CA ILE A 125 -2.73 7.84 0.97
C ILE A 125 -3.32 6.44 1.12
N ASN A 126 -4.59 6.31 0.77
CA ASN A 126 -5.29 5.04 0.71
C ASN A 126 -5.29 4.54 -0.73
N LEU A 127 -4.85 3.33 -0.94
CA LEU A 127 -4.90 2.64 -2.23
C LEU A 127 -6.03 1.62 -2.18
N GLU A 128 -6.87 1.64 -3.20
CA GLU A 128 -8.02 0.74 -3.30
C GLU A 128 -7.77 -0.29 -4.41
N PHE A 129 -7.86 -1.55 -4.03
CA PHE A 129 -7.73 -2.69 -4.94
C PHE A 129 -9.09 -3.35 -5.16
N ARG A 130 -9.29 -3.93 -6.35
CA ARG A 130 -10.52 -4.67 -6.64
C ARG A 130 -10.59 -5.90 -5.75
N GLY A 131 -11.73 -6.07 -5.07
CA GLY A 131 -11.97 -7.19 -4.17
C GLY A 131 -11.69 -6.90 -2.69
N GLY A 132 -11.36 -5.65 -2.33
CA GLY A 132 -11.26 -5.20 -0.92
C GLY A 132 -9.92 -4.70 -0.53
#